data_2a2eba6cca49cba1364542836298220b
#
_entry.id   2a2eba6cca49cba1364542836298220b
#
_cell.length_a   1.000
_cell.length_b   1.000
_cell.length_c   1.000
_cell.angle_alpha   90.00
_cell.angle_beta   90.00
_cell.angle_gamma   90.00
#
_symmetry.space_group_name_H-M   'P 1'
#
loop_
_entity.id
_entity.type
_entity.pdbx_description
1 polymer ?
#
loop_
_entity_poly.entity_id
_entity_poly.type
_entity_poly.pdbx_seq_one_letter_code
_entity_poly.pdbx_strand_id
1 'polypeptide(L)'
;MEIIKDLPEVFEEFAEQRQKSFLAVKQLKDKGIPVVGSYCTYFPKEIAMAMGAVTVSLCSTSDETIPAAEKDLPRNLCPLIKSSYGFAKTDKCPFFYFSDVVVGETTCDGKKKMYEYMGEFKDVFIMELPQSQKADVLDFWKAEILRFKEYLEEKFEVAIADEQVREAVKLENKVRTSLRDLYGVMRHDPAPIKGHDLFRVLYGSGFKLDRT
;
A
#
# COMPACT_ATOMS: atom_id res chain seq x y z
N MET A 1 -14.57 1.84 -33.01
CA MET A 1 -13.71 2.77 -32.25
C MET A 1 -12.27 2.34 -32.44
N GLU A 2 -11.38 3.24 -32.82
CA GLU A 2 -9.98 2.90 -33.03
C GLU A 2 -9.22 2.94 -31.70
N ILE A 3 -8.17 2.12 -31.57
CA ILE A 3 -7.26 2.16 -30.43
C ILE A 3 -6.53 3.50 -30.45
N ILE A 4 -6.54 4.21 -29.33
CA ILE A 4 -5.79 5.45 -29.16
C ILE A 4 -4.29 5.12 -29.26
N LYS A 5 -3.61 5.70 -30.27
CA LYS A 5 -2.19 5.48 -30.50
C LYS A 5 -1.32 6.45 -29.70
N ASP A 6 -1.76 7.70 -29.62
CA ASP A 6 -1.05 8.76 -28.89
C ASP A 6 -1.79 9.01 -27.58
N LEU A 7 -1.29 8.37 -26.50
CA LEU A 7 -1.83 8.57 -25.17
C LEU A 7 -1.41 9.95 -24.62
N PRO A 8 -2.24 10.59 -23.78
CA PRO A 8 -1.84 11.81 -23.09
C PRO A 8 -0.53 11.66 -22.32
N GLU A 9 0.30 12.71 -22.28
CA GLU A 9 1.60 12.71 -21.57
C GLU A 9 1.47 12.28 -20.09
N VAL A 10 0.34 12.54 -19.46
CA VAL A 10 0.05 12.10 -18.09
C VAL A 10 0.21 10.58 -17.88
N PHE A 11 0.07 9.76 -18.93
CA PHE A 11 0.32 8.31 -18.84
C PHE A 11 1.80 7.99 -18.60
N GLU A 12 2.71 8.79 -19.16
CA GLU A 12 4.14 8.68 -18.89
C GLU A 12 4.49 9.11 -17.46
N GLU A 13 3.84 10.17 -16.95
CA GLU A 13 4.01 10.60 -15.57
C GLU A 13 3.71 9.48 -14.57
N PHE A 14 2.67 8.66 -14.80
CA PHE A 14 2.37 7.51 -13.94
C PHE A 14 3.46 6.42 -14.00
N ALA A 15 4.14 6.26 -15.12
CA ALA A 15 5.25 5.31 -15.23
C ALA A 15 6.44 5.70 -14.34
N GLU A 16 6.71 6.98 -14.20
CA GLU A 16 7.81 7.52 -13.40
C GLU A 16 7.40 7.79 -11.93
N GLN A 17 6.12 7.72 -11.61
CA GLN A 17 5.56 8.14 -10.32
C GLN A 17 6.27 7.46 -9.13
N ARG A 18 6.63 6.19 -9.26
CA ARG A 18 7.35 5.47 -8.19
C ARG A 18 8.69 6.10 -7.85
N GLN A 19 9.48 6.52 -8.87
CA GLN A 19 10.79 7.15 -8.63
C GLN A 19 10.63 8.55 -8.05
N LYS A 20 9.69 9.34 -8.59
CA LYS A 20 9.37 10.68 -8.05
C LYS A 20 8.94 10.59 -6.58
N SER A 21 8.21 9.54 -6.21
CA SER A 21 7.75 9.32 -4.83
C SER A 21 8.85 8.97 -3.84
N PHE A 22 10.02 8.47 -4.27
CA PHE A 22 11.16 8.24 -3.37
C PHE A 22 11.68 9.54 -2.75
N LEU A 23 11.80 10.58 -3.56
CA LEU A 23 12.21 11.89 -3.08
C LEU A 23 11.09 12.55 -2.26
N ALA A 24 9.85 12.39 -2.70
CA ALA A 24 8.70 12.95 -2.02
C ALA A 24 8.52 12.38 -0.59
N VAL A 25 8.67 11.06 -0.39
CA VAL A 25 8.55 10.45 0.94
C VAL A 25 9.64 10.96 1.89
N LYS A 26 10.87 11.14 1.39
CA LYS A 26 11.94 11.74 2.19
C LYS A 26 11.59 13.16 2.61
N GLN A 27 11.13 14.00 1.68
CA GLN A 27 10.73 15.38 1.97
C GLN A 27 9.58 15.47 2.99
N LEU A 28 8.64 14.52 2.96
CA LEU A 28 7.56 14.43 3.95
C LEU A 28 8.12 14.07 5.33
N LYS A 29 9.06 13.12 5.40
CA LYS A 29 9.75 12.79 6.66
C LYS A 29 10.53 13.99 7.22
N ASP A 30 11.25 14.72 6.38
CA ASP A 30 11.99 15.92 6.79
C ASP A 30 11.05 17.02 7.38
N LYS A 31 9.77 17.01 7.00
CA LYS A 31 8.70 17.86 7.56
C LYS A 31 8.02 17.27 8.80
N GLY A 32 8.47 16.12 9.30
CA GLY A 32 7.87 15.44 10.46
C GLY A 32 6.53 14.74 10.18
N ILE A 33 6.16 14.53 8.90
CA ILE A 33 4.92 13.85 8.55
C ILE A 33 5.10 12.33 8.75
N PRO A 34 4.21 11.67 9.52
CA PRO A 34 4.27 10.23 9.71
C PRO A 34 4.08 9.47 8.40
N VAL A 35 4.81 8.37 8.23
CA VAL A 35 4.72 7.48 7.07
C VAL A 35 4.31 6.09 7.53
N VAL A 36 3.18 5.61 7.02
CA VAL A 36 2.67 4.26 7.29
C VAL A 36 2.85 3.42 6.04
N GLY A 37 3.73 2.42 6.14
CA GLY A 37 3.95 1.46 5.07
C GLY A 37 2.98 0.29 5.16
N SER A 38 2.47 -0.20 4.03
CA SER A 38 1.53 -1.33 4.02
C SER A 38 1.86 -2.38 2.97
N TYR A 39 1.56 -3.62 3.30
CA TYR A 39 1.52 -4.74 2.37
C TYR A 39 0.08 -5.13 2.09
N CYS A 40 -0.23 -5.41 0.82
CA CYS A 40 -1.57 -5.78 0.34
C CYS A 40 -2.58 -4.61 0.31
N THR A 41 -3.89 -4.92 0.37
CA THR A 41 -4.95 -4.01 -0.09
C THR A 41 -6.10 -3.79 0.89
N TYR A 42 -6.19 -4.59 1.95
CA TYR A 42 -7.29 -4.48 2.94
C TYR A 42 -7.01 -3.44 4.02
N PHE A 43 -5.80 -2.95 4.07
CA PHE A 43 -5.36 -1.90 4.97
C PHE A 43 -6.27 -0.65 4.88
N PRO A 44 -6.92 -0.24 5.99
CA PRO A 44 -7.79 0.92 6.02
C PRO A 44 -6.97 2.21 6.10
N LYS A 45 -6.36 2.60 4.97
CA LYS A 45 -5.48 3.77 4.88
C LYS A 45 -6.12 5.08 5.32
N GLU A 46 -7.45 5.15 5.28
CA GLU A 46 -8.21 6.30 5.74
C GLU A 46 -7.99 6.60 7.22
N ILE A 47 -7.72 5.59 8.05
CA ILE A 47 -7.39 5.78 9.47
C ILE A 47 -6.03 6.49 9.60
N ALA A 48 -5.01 6.04 8.88
CA ALA A 48 -3.71 6.70 8.87
C ALA A 48 -3.77 8.11 8.26
N MET A 49 -4.52 8.29 7.18
CA MET A 49 -4.74 9.60 6.57
C MET A 49 -5.46 10.58 7.49
N ALA A 50 -6.41 10.10 8.31
CA ALA A 50 -7.15 10.93 9.25
C ALA A 50 -6.24 11.58 10.32
N MET A 51 -5.12 10.95 10.68
CA MET A 51 -4.12 11.56 11.56
C MET A 51 -3.08 12.43 10.83
N GLY A 52 -3.21 12.61 9.51
CA GLY A 52 -2.27 13.35 8.68
C GLY A 52 -1.04 12.55 8.21
N ALA A 53 -1.06 11.22 8.36
CA ALA A 53 0.01 10.38 7.85
C ALA A 53 -0.10 10.14 6.34
N VAL A 54 1.04 9.89 5.72
CA VAL A 54 1.12 9.41 4.34
C VAL A 54 1.22 7.89 4.33
N THR A 55 0.48 7.26 3.44
CA THR A 55 0.52 5.81 3.26
C THR A 55 1.31 5.43 2.02
N VAL A 56 2.17 4.41 2.14
CA VAL A 56 3.02 3.93 1.04
C VAL A 56 2.90 2.42 0.87
N SER A 57 2.92 1.96 -0.38
CA SER A 57 2.94 0.52 -0.67
C SER A 57 4.37 -0.01 -0.59
N LEU A 58 4.55 -1.15 0.07
CA LEU A 58 5.86 -1.77 0.32
C LEU A 58 6.13 -3.02 -0.54
N CYS A 59 5.15 -3.46 -1.35
CA CYS A 59 5.33 -4.64 -2.20
C CYS A 59 6.43 -4.40 -3.25
N SER A 60 7.39 -5.32 -3.30
CA SER A 60 8.44 -5.34 -4.32
C SER A 60 8.24 -6.47 -5.32
N THR A 61 8.68 -6.24 -6.55
CA THR A 61 8.56 -7.18 -7.67
C THR A 61 9.90 -7.52 -8.32
N SER A 62 11.02 -6.98 -7.80
CA SER A 62 12.37 -7.28 -8.29
C SER A 62 12.94 -8.52 -7.60
N ASP A 63 13.69 -9.32 -8.33
CA ASP A 63 14.39 -10.50 -7.82
C ASP A 63 15.76 -10.20 -7.18
N GLU A 64 16.24 -8.98 -7.31
CA GLU A 64 17.56 -8.52 -6.86
C GLU A 64 17.90 -8.91 -5.41
N THR A 65 16.92 -8.84 -4.51
CA THR A 65 17.13 -9.06 -3.07
C THR A 65 16.69 -10.44 -2.59
N ILE A 66 16.20 -11.31 -3.48
CA ILE A 66 15.78 -12.67 -3.13
C ILE A 66 16.91 -13.46 -2.46
N PRO A 67 18.19 -13.42 -2.93
CA PRO A 67 19.27 -14.13 -2.26
C PRO A 67 19.52 -13.69 -0.82
N ALA A 68 19.27 -12.42 -0.50
CA ALA A 68 19.37 -11.94 0.88
C ALA A 68 18.21 -12.45 1.74
N ALA A 69 17.01 -12.54 1.19
CA ALA A 69 15.83 -13.08 1.86
C ALA A 69 15.95 -14.58 2.15
N GLU A 70 16.56 -15.34 1.26
CA GLU A 70 16.74 -16.80 1.40
C GLU A 70 17.70 -17.22 2.52
N LYS A 71 18.33 -16.26 3.20
CA LYS A 71 19.08 -16.55 4.42
C LYS A 71 18.15 -16.84 5.61
N ASP A 72 16.95 -16.29 5.59
CA ASP A 72 15.96 -16.41 6.68
C ASP A 72 14.70 -17.16 6.21
N LEU A 73 14.33 -17.00 4.96
CA LEU A 73 13.09 -17.56 4.39
C LEU A 73 13.37 -18.77 3.50
N PRO A 74 12.48 -19.76 3.48
CA PRO A 74 12.64 -20.95 2.64
C PRO A 74 12.74 -20.60 1.14
N ARG A 75 13.60 -21.32 0.40
CA ARG A 75 13.79 -21.10 -1.03
C ARG A 75 12.54 -21.31 -1.87
N ASN A 76 11.68 -22.23 -1.46
CA ASN A 76 10.40 -22.54 -2.13
C ASN A 76 9.27 -21.56 -1.75
N LEU A 77 9.53 -20.55 -0.94
CA LEU A 77 8.55 -19.50 -0.62
C LEU A 77 8.28 -18.62 -1.85
N CYS A 78 7.08 -18.03 -1.87
CA CYS A 78 6.64 -17.11 -2.92
C CYS A 78 7.71 -16.04 -3.23
N PRO A 79 8.13 -15.86 -4.49
CA PRO A 79 9.18 -14.89 -4.86
C PRO A 79 8.79 -13.45 -4.53
N LEU A 80 7.51 -13.09 -4.58
CA LEU A 80 7.02 -11.76 -4.19
C LEU A 80 7.28 -11.47 -2.70
N ILE A 81 7.09 -12.47 -1.84
CA ILE A 81 7.36 -12.36 -0.40
C ILE A 81 8.86 -12.22 -0.17
N LYS A 82 9.67 -13.08 -0.79
CA LYS A 82 11.14 -13.04 -0.67
C LYS A 82 11.68 -11.69 -1.17
N SER A 83 11.20 -11.20 -2.31
CA SER A 83 11.58 -9.89 -2.82
C SER A 83 11.26 -8.78 -1.80
N SER A 84 10.03 -8.71 -1.32
CA SER A 84 9.59 -7.68 -0.38
C SER A 84 10.38 -7.70 0.92
N TYR A 85 10.61 -8.89 1.48
CA TYR A 85 11.43 -9.06 2.68
C TYR A 85 12.90 -8.69 2.44
N GLY A 86 13.48 -9.13 1.33
CA GLY A 86 14.85 -8.83 0.99
C GLY A 86 15.12 -7.35 0.81
N PHE A 87 14.21 -6.61 0.17
CA PHE A 87 14.30 -5.15 0.06
C PHE A 87 14.19 -4.45 1.42
N ALA A 88 13.35 -4.96 2.33
CA ALA A 88 13.25 -4.47 3.68
C ALA A 88 14.54 -4.72 4.48
N LYS A 89 15.03 -5.96 4.47
CA LYS A 89 16.22 -6.40 5.22
C LYS A 89 17.51 -5.72 4.77
N THR A 90 17.60 -5.32 3.51
CA THR A 90 18.81 -4.71 2.91
C THR A 90 18.73 -3.20 2.81
N ASP A 91 17.71 -2.56 3.37
CA ASP A 91 17.45 -1.12 3.30
C ASP A 91 17.40 -0.55 1.86
N LYS A 92 17.13 -1.41 0.88
CA LYS A 92 17.04 -1.00 -0.53
C LYS A 92 15.68 -0.44 -0.93
N CYS A 93 14.69 -0.47 -0.05
CA CYS A 93 13.39 0.13 -0.28
C CYS A 93 13.27 1.45 0.48
N PRO A 94 13.31 2.62 -0.19
CA PRO A 94 13.16 3.90 0.48
C PRO A 94 11.83 4.04 1.23
N PHE A 95 10.75 3.48 0.69
CA PHE A 95 9.45 3.50 1.35
C PHE A 95 9.47 2.74 2.68
N PHE A 96 10.08 1.56 2.70
CA PHE A 96 10.24 0.78 3.92
C PHE A 96 11.14 1.50 4.92
N TYR A 97 12.28 2.01 4.46
CA TYR A 97 13.24 2.73 5.29
C TYR A 97 12.58 3.91 6.03
N PHE A 98 11.83 4.75 5.32
CA PHE A 98 11.17 5.93 5.87
C PHE A 98 9.84 5.65 6.59
N SER A 99 9.28 4.45 6.52
CA SER A 99 8.06 4.10 7.26
C SER A 99 8.32 4.10 8.76
N ASP A 100 7.45 4.74 9.53
CA ASP A 100 7.46 4.74 11.00
C ASP A 100 6.87 3.45 11.56
N VAL A 101 5.91 2.89 10.83
CA VAL A 101 5.28 1.61 11.11
C VAL A 101 4.96 0.89 9.81
N VAL A 102 5.05 -0.42 9.84
CA VAL A 102 4.64 -1.29 8.75
C VAL A 102 3.36 -2.00 9.15
N VAL A 103 2.35 -1.93 8.29
CA VAL A 103 1.09 -2.68 8.47
C VAL A 103 1.12 -3.91 7.59
N GLY A 104 1.01 -5.06 8.21
CA GLY A 104 0.93 -6.37 7.57
C GLY A 104 -0.45 -6.99 7.73
N GLU A 105 -0.98 -7.60 6.68
CA GLU A 105 -2.27 -8.27 6.70
C GLU A 105 -2.08 -9.80 6.60
N THR A 106 -2.88 -10.56 7.35
CA THR A 106 -2.79 -12.03 7.37
C THR A 106 -3.37 -12.69 6.11
N THR A 107 -2.95 -12.22 4.94
CA THR A 107 -3.45 -12.66 3.63
C THR A 107 -2.98 -14.06 3.24
N CYS A 108 -1.81 -14.50 3.70
CA CYS A 108 -1.30 -15.84 3.49
C CYS A 108 -0.24 -16.21 4.54
N ASP A 109 0.01 -17.50 4.73
CA ASP A 109 0.93 -17.98 5.78
C ASP A 109 2.37 -17.52 5.56
N GLY A 110 2.82 -17.45 4.32
CA GLY A 110 4.15 -16.94 3.99
C GLY A 110 4.35 -15.49 4.41
N LYS A 111 3.32 -14.65 4.28
CA LYS A 111 3.37 -13.26 4.75
C LYS A 111 3.36 -13.17 6.26
N LYS A 112 2.52 -13.96 6.95
CA LYS A 112 2.53 -14.00 8.42
C LYS A 112 3.94 -14.24 8.94
N LYS A 113 4.63 -15.24 8.36
CA LYS A 113 6.01 -15.55 8.75
C LYS A 113 7.01 -14.45 8.38
N MET A 114 6.83 -13.82 7.22
CA MET A 114 7.63 -12.66 6.82
C MET A 114 7.51 -11.53 7.85
N TYR A 115 6.30 -11.26 8.35
CA TYR A 115 6.08 -10.19 9.34
C TYR A 115 6.72 -10.50 10.70
N GLU A 116 6.74 -11.76 11.14
CA GLU A 116 7.42 -12.17 12.35
C GLU A 116 8.92 -11.81 12.27
N TYR A 117 9.60 -12.21 11.20
CA TYR A 117 11.01 -11.86 10.99
C TYR A 117 11.23 -10.37 10.81
N MET A 118 10.30 -9.69 10.14
CA MET A 118 10.38 -8.24 9.93
C MET A 118 10.25 -7.47 11.25
N GLY A 119 9.47 -8.00 12.19
CA GLY A 119 9.31 -7.43 13.53
C GLY A 119 10.59 -7.39 14.37
N GLU A 120 11.65 -8.14 13.98
CA GLU A 120 12.94 -8.09 14.64
C GLU A 120 13.71 -6.79 14.38
N PHE A 121 13.39 -6.08 13.28
CA PHE A 121 14.12 -4.87 12.87
C PHE A 121 13.22 -3.69 12.47
N LYS A 122 11.90 -3.86 12.51
CA LYS A 122 10.93 -2.80 12.19
C LYS A 122 9.68 -2.96 13.05
N ASP A 123 9.05 -1.86 13.39
CA ASP A 123 7.76 -1.89 14.04
C ASP A 123 6.68 -2.34 13.05
N VAL A 124 6.07 -3.50 13.32
CA VAL A 124 5.08 -4.14 12.44
C VAL A 124 3.78 -4.34 13.18
N PHE A 125 2.73 -3.68 12.72
CA PHE A 125 1.37 -3.92 13.16
C PHE A 125 0.70 -4.95 12.26
N ILE A 126 0.25 -6.07 12.84
CA ILE A 126 -0.42 -7.13 12.09
C ILE A 126 -1.92 -6.99 12.23
N MET A 127 -2.60 -6.82 11.11
CA MET A 127 -4.06 -6.86 11.00
C MET A 127 -4.52 -8.27 10.65
N GLU A 128 -5.36 -8.83 11.47
CA GLU A 128 -5.95 -10.15 11.21
C GLU A 128 -7.14 -10.02 10.26
N LEU A 129 -7.08 -10.77 9.16
CA LEU A 129 -8.21 -10.88 8.23
C LEU A 129 -9.12 -12.04 8.64
N PRO A 130 -10.44 -11.87 8.57
CA PRO A 130 -11.37 -12.97 8.82
C PRO A 130 -11.15 -14.08 7.78
N GLN A 131 -10.98 -15.30 8.25
CA GLN A 131 -10.68 -16.47 7.39
C GLN A 131 -11.95 -17.24 6.99
N SER A 132 -13.13 -16.80 7.42
CA SER A 132 -14.41 -17.48 7.15
C SER A 132 -15.53 -16.46 6.95
N GLN A 133 -16.62 -16.89 6.30
CA GLN A 133 -17.82 -16.08 6.06
C GLN A 133 -18.90 -16.34 7.15
N LYS A 134 -18.51 -16.33 8.42
CA LYS A 134 -19.43 -16.47 9.55
C LYS A 134 -20.21 -15.17 9.80
N ALA A 135 -21.27 -15.25 10.59
CA ALA A 135 -22.14 -14.10 10.85
C ALA A 135 -21.44 -12.94 11.60
N ASP A 136 -20.41 -13.25 12.38
CA ASP A 136 -19.64 -12.31 13.22
C ASP A 136 -18.44 -11.66 12.51
N VAL A 137 -18.24 -11.97 11.23
CA VAL A 137 -17.11 -11.50 10.42
C VAL A 137 -16.97 -9.98 10.41
N LEU A 138 -18.08 -9.26 10.29
CA LEU A 138 -18.06 -7.80 10.23
C LEU A 138 -17.67 -7.18 11.58
N ASP A 139 -18.13 -7.75 12.67
CA ASP A 139 -17.78 -7.30 14.03
C ASP A 139 -16.30 -7.55 14.31
N PHE A 140 -15.78 -8.71 13.91
CA PHE A 140 -14.36 -9.01 13.98
C PHE A 140 -13.53 -8.00 13.18
N TRP A 141 -13.88 -7.76 11.92
CA TRP A 141 -13.14 -6.82 11.08
C TRP A 141 -13.21 -5.38 11.61
N LYS A 142 -14.37 -4.97 12.12
CA LYS A 142 -14.53 -3.68 12.79
C LYS A 142 -13.63 -3.56 14.02
N ALA A 143 -13.54 -4.60 14.85
CA ALA A 143 -12.65 -4.61 16.00
C ALA A 143 -11.17 -4.47 15.60
N GLU A 144 -10.74 -5.13 14.52
CA GLU A 144 -9.39 -4.98 13.98
C GLU A 144 -9.10 -3.56 13.49
N ILE A 145 -10.04 -2.91 12.83
CA ILE A 145 -9.90 -1.50 12.41
C ILE A 145 -9.79 -0.59 13.63
N LEU A 146 -10.58 -0.80 14.66
CA LEU A 146 -10.52 -0.01 15.90
C LEU A 146 -9.21 -0.24 16.64
N ARG A 147 -8.73 -1.48 16.74
CA ARG A 147 -7.44 -1.82 17.33
C ARG A 147 -6.29 -1.13 16.58
N PHE A 148 -6.37 -1.07 15.25
CA PHE A 148 -5.39 -0.33 14.45
C PHE A 148 -5.45 1.19 14.71
N LYS A 149 -6.64 1.76 14.83
CA LYS A 149 -6.83 3.17 15.19
C LYS A 149 -6.19 3.48 16.56
N GLU A 150 -6.51 2.70 17.57
CA GLU A 150 -5.97 2.84 18.93
C GLU A 150 -4.43 2.74 18.93
N TYR A 151 -3.86 1.77 18.22
CA TYR A 151 -2.41 1.64 18.07
C TYR A 151 -1.76 2.90 17.46
N LEU A 152 -2.38 3.50 16.43
CA LEU A 152 -1.84 4.73 15.82
C LEU A 152 -1.96 5.91 16.78
N GLU A 153 -3.07 6.04 17.50
CA GLU A 153 -3.29 7.10 18.49
C GLU A 153 -2.24 7.03 19.60
N GLU A 154 -1.97 5.84 20.12
CA GLU A 154 -0.94 5.61 21.15
C GLU A 154 0.47 5.87 20.62
N LYS A 155 0.81 5.29 19.47
CA LYS A 155 2.16 5.39 18.89
C LYS A 155 2.57 6.81 18.53
N PHE A 156 1.65 7.61 18.01
CA PHE A 156 1.92 8.96 17.54
C PHE A 156 1.43 10.05 18.51
N GLU A 157 0.89 9.64 19.66
CA GLU A 157 0.36 10.57 20.69
C GLU A 157 -0.67 11.56 20.13
N VAL A 158 -1.58 11.08 19.28
CA VAL A 158 -2.61 11.86 18.60
C VAL A 158 -4.00 11.29 18.86
N ALA A 159 -5.04 12.11 18.74
CA ALA A 159 -6.42 11.65 18.70
C ALA A 159 -6.93 11.69 17.26
N ILE A 160 -7.54 10.61 16.80
CA ILE A 160 -8.15 10.50 15.47
C ILE A 160 -9.68 10.66 15.62
N ALA A 161 -10.18 11.83 15.28
CA ALA A 161 -11.61 12.10 15.37
C ALA A 161 -12.40 11.45 14.22
N ASP A 162 -13.64 11.04 14.50
CA ASP A 162 -14.52 10.43 13.49
C ASP A 162 -14.73 11.34 12.27
N GLU A 163 -14.75 12.66 12.45
CA GLU A 163 -14.90 13.57 11.31
C GLU A 163 -13.68 13.56 10.40
N GLN A 164 -12.47 13.45 10.94
CA GLN A 164 -11.25 13.31 10.16
C GLN A 164 -11.27 12.00 9.33
N VAL A 165 -11.76 10.92 9.93
CA VAL A 165 -11.95 9.64 9.23
C VAL A 165 -12.97 9.79 8.09
N ARG A 166 -14.10 10.47 8.32
CA ARG A 166 -15.10 10.72 7.28
C ARG A 166 -14.53 11.51 6.10
N GLU A 167 -13.74 12.56 6.36
CA GLU A 167 -13.10 13.33 5.30
C GLU A 167 -12.07 12.49 4.52
N ALA A 168 -11.27 11.68 5.20
CA ALA A 168 -10.35 10.75 4.54
C ALA A 168 -11.10 9.74 3.65
N VAL A 169 -12.21 9.18 4.14
CA VAL A 169 -13.08 8.28 3.35
C VAL A 169 -13.67 8.98 2.12
N LYS A 170 -14.15 10.23 2.26
CA LYS A 170 -14.66 11.02 1.12
C LYS A 170 -13.58 11.21 0.06
N LEU A 171 -12.36 11.56 0.48
CA LEU A 171 -11.23 11.77 -0.42
C LEU A 171 -10.86 10.46 -1.15
N GLU A 172 -10.68 9.36 -0.42
CA GLU A 172 -10.36 8.07 -1.03
C GLU A 172 -11.49 7.54 -1.93
N ASN A 173 -12.74 7.83 -1.62
CA ASN A 173 -13.85 7.47 -2.50
C ASN A 173 -13.82 8.23 -3.83
N LYS A 174 -13.36 9.49 -3.87
CA LYS A 174 -13.12 10.19 -5.13
C LYS A 174 -12.04 9.49 -5.96
N VAL A 175 -10.92 9.11 -5.33
CA VAL A 175 -9.83 8.36 -5.99
C VAL A 175 -10.35 7.01 -6.54
N ARG A 176 -11.08 6.24 -5.72
CA ARG A 176 -11.67 4.95 -6.14
C ARG A 176 -12.63 5.12 -7.31
N THR A 177 -13.44 6.19 -7.30
CA THR A 177 -14.37 6.49 -8.40
C THR A 177 -13.60 6.78 -9.69
N SER A 178 -12.59 7.66 -9.65
CA SER A 178 -11.78 7.99 -10.82
C SER A 178 -11.07 6.77 -11.40
N LEU A 179 -10.51 5.90 -10.55
CA LEU A 179 -9.87 4.66 -11.01
C LEU A 179 -10.87 3.67 -11.60
N ARG A 180 -12.06 3.56 -11.03
CA ARG A 180 -13.12 2.70 -11.55
C ARG A 180 -13.66 3.22 -12.90
N ASP A 181 -13.77 4.52 -13.07
CA ASP A 181 -14.22 5.13 -14.31
C ASP A 181 -13.16 4.91 -15.41
N LEU A 182 -11.88 5.11 -15.10
CA LEU A 182 -10.79 4.77 -16.01
C LEU A 182 -10.82 3.28 -16.39
N TYR A 183 -10.98 2.39 -15.41
CA TYR A 183 -11.08 0.95 -15.67
C TYR A 183 -12.31 0.63 -16.54
N GLY A 184 -13.38 1.39 -16.38
CA GLY A 184 -14.63 1.24 -17.13
C GLY A 184 -14.48 1.44 -18.64
N VAL A 185 -13.46 2.20 -19.11
CA VAL A 185 -13.23 2.39 -20.56
C VAL A 185 -12.88 1.09 -21.27
N MET A 186 -12.39 0.08 -20.55
CA MET A 186 -12.09 -1.25 -21.11
C MET A 186 -13.35 -2.06 -21.50
N ARG A 187 -14.54 -1.58 -21.17
CA ARG A 187 -15.81 -2.22 -21.57
C ARG A 187 -16.16 -1.99 -23.05
N HIS A 188 -15.50 -1.04 -23.69
CA HIS A 188 -15.71 -0.78 -25.11
C HIS A 188 -15.05 -1.87 -25.97
N ASP A 189 -15.68 -2.18 -27.11
CA ASP A 189 -15.16 -3.12 -28.11
C ASP A 189 -15.01 -2.41 -29.46
N PRO A 190 -13.79 -2.23 -29.99
CA PRO A 190 -12.51 -2.52 -29.31
C PRO A 190 -12.25 -1.58 -28.11
N ALA A 191 -11.49 -2.05 -27.13
CA ALA A 191 -11.07 -1.20 -26.02
C ALA A 191 -10.20 -0.04 -26.53
N PRO A 192 -10.43 1.22 -26.06
CA PRO A 192 -9.74 2.40 -26.60
C PRO A 192 -8.28 2.51 -26.23
N ILE A 193 -7.86 1.85 -25.14
CA ILE A 193 -6.47 1.79 -24.66
C ILE A 193 -6.05 0.35 -24.48
N LYS A 194 -4.72 0.09 -24.50
CA LYS A 194 -4.17 -1.25 -24.24
C LYS A 194 -4.20 -1.57 -22.75
N GLY A 195 -4.38 -2.85 -22.40
CA GLY A 195 -4.34 -3.30 -21.00
C GLY A 195 -3.03 -2.93 -20.29
N HIS A 196 -1.89 -2.94 -21.00
CA HIS A 196 -0.61 -2.50 -20.45
C HIS A 196 -0.63 -1.01 -20.02
N ASP A 197 -1.22 -0.13 -20.80
CA ASP A 197 -1.27 1.29 -20.49
C ASP A 197 -2.22 1.57 -19.32
N LEU A 198 -3.37 0.89 -19.27
CA LEU A 198 -4.23 0.90 -18.10
C LEU A 198 -3.48 0.44 -16.84
N PHE A 199 -2.73 -0.67 -16.94
CA PHE A 199 -1.96 -1.18 -15.81
C PHE A 199 -0.91 -0.18 -15.32
N ARG A 200 -0.21 0.54 -16.21
CA ARG A 200 0.75 1.59 -15.85
C ARG A 200 0.10 2.66 -14.98
N VAL A 201 -1.09 3.13 -15.35
CA VAL A 201 -1.82 4.14 -14.57
C VAL A 201 -2.26 3.59 -13.22
N LEU A 202 -2.88 2.40 -13.19
CA LEU A 202 -3.34 1.77 -11.95
C LEU A 202 -2.18 1.51 -10.99
N TYR A 203 -1.07 0.99 -11.49
CA TYR A 203 0.13 0.74 -10.69
C TYR A 203 0.75 2.05 -10.18
N GLY A 204 0.97 3.03 -11.08
CA GLY A 204 1.56 4.32 -10.75
C GLY A 204 0.74 5.12 -9.74
N SER A 205 -0.60 5.03 -9.83
CA SER A 205 -1.51 5.71 -8.89
C SER A 205 -1.31 5.26 -7.43
N GLY A 206 -0.86 4.02 -7.21
CA GLY A 206 -0.53 3.50 -5.89
C GLY A 206 0.65 4.19 -5.21
N PHE A 207 1.50 4.87 -5.99
CA PHE A 207 2.66 5.62 -5.49
C PHE A 207 2.43 7.14 -5.47
N LYS A 208 1.26 7.61 -5.84
CA LYS A 208 0.92 9.03 -5.73
C LYS A 208 0.59 9.35 -4.28
N LEU A 209 1.44 10.13 -3.63
CA LEU A 209 1.32 10.47 -2.21
C LEU A 209 0.33 11.62 -1.97
N ASP A 210 0.23 12.55 -2.93
CA ASP A 210 -0.82 13.56 -2.96
C ASP A 210 -2.11 12.98 -3.54
N ARG A 211 -3.20 13.10 -2.79
CA ARG A 211 -4.52 12.58 -3.12
C ARG A 211 -5.53 13.68 -3.51
N THR A 212 -5.12 14.95 -3.48
CA THR A 212 -5.96 16.10 -3.83
C THR A 212 -5.93 16.44 -5.32
#